data_364bd6b093fa9db5ccc67aa75317e604
#
_entry.id   364bd6b093fa9db5ccc67aa75317e604
#
_cell.length_a   1.000
_cell.length_b   1.000
_cell.length_c   1.000
_cell.angle_alpha   90.00
_cell.angle_beta   90.00
_cell.angle_gamma   90.00
#
_symmetry.space_group_name_H-M   'P 1'
#
loop_
_entity.id
_entity.type
_entity.pdbx_description
1 polymer ?
#
loop_
_entity_poly.entity_id
_entity_poly.type
_entity_poly.pdbx_seq_one_letter_code
_entity_poly.pdbx_strand_id
1 'polypeptide(L)'
;LSFSHHFDATDWTNAPATVGEIRTGPAGLLRVLESRLGLSAPESHPAERIDAWMQRMEAITGPELWFHNSFTADRWSTAATVLRQRDELVKAGWTAGLAPNASVRLATLDKLEAMQAPELPPGTADRLQAVAAELRALTEEVPETDIARRVLDIEQINLIDDWDSTDPAWQKLFEQLEPTGLAINRNTKHISGIPSTSIDYHLLN
;
A
#
# COMPACT_ATOMS: atom_id res chain seq x y z
N LEU A 1 12.40 5.00 15.28
CA LEU A 1 12.35 4.10 14.13
C LEU A 1 12.84 4.83 12.88
N SER A 2 13.60 4.17 12.02
CA SER A 2 14.05 4.71 10.72
C SER A 2 13.43 3.92 9.58
N PHE A 3 12.82 4.62 8.62
CA PHE A 3 12.11 4.04 7.48
C PHE A 3 12.74 4.43 6.15
N SER A 4 12.88 3.46 5.25
CA SER A 4 13.20 3.65 3.83
C SER A 4 12.57 2.55 2.98
N HIS A 5 12.12 2.89 1.79
CA HIS A 5 11.56 1.91 0.84
C HIS A 5 12.55 0.82 0.44
N HIS A 6 13.84 1.09 0.56
CA HIS A 6 14.91 0.15 0.21
C HIS A 6 15.28 -0.82 1.34
N PHE A 7 14.80 -0.60 2.55
CA PHE A 7 15.20 -1.39 3.71
C PHE A 7 14.69 -2.83 3.71
N ASP A 8 13.60 -3.14 3.03
CA ASP A 8 13.14 -4.53 2.86
C ASP A 8 13.98 -5.34 1.86
N ALA A 9 14.74 -4.67 0.99
CA ALA A 9 15.54 -5.31 -0.06
C ALA A 9 17.04 -5.44 0.30
N THR A 10 17.47 -4.86 1.41
CA THR A 10 18.89 -4.77 1.77
C THR A 10 19.26 -5.80 2.84
N ASP A 11 20.37 -6.44 2.64
CA ASP A 11 20.99 -7.33 3.61
C ASP A 11 21.68 -6.47 4.70
N TRP A 12 21.04 -6.39 5.87
CA TRP A 12 21.47 -5.57 7.01
C TRP A 12 22.61 -6.16 7.83
N THR A 13 23.22 -7.23 7.36
CA THR A 13 24.23 -8.00 8.11
C THR A 13 25.46 -7.18 8.56
N ASN A 14 25.68 -6.02 7.95
CA ASN A 14 26.82 -5.15 8.24
C ASN A 14 26.48 -3.87 9.03
N ALA A 15 25.22 -3.66 9.41
CA ALA A 15 24.87 -2.50 10.20
C ALA A 15 25.15 -2.77 11.70
N PRO A 16 25.80 -1.84 12.44
CA PRO A 16 25.97 -2.00 13.86
C PRO A 16 24.59 -2.07 14.55
N ALA A 17 24.44 -3.05 15.43
CA ALA A 17 23.23 -3.18 16.23
C ALA A 17 23.11 -1.96 17.17
N THR A 18 22.01 -1.25 17.08
CA THR A 18 21.66 -0.13 17.96
C THR A 18 20.49 -0.52 18.85
N VAL A 19 20.61 -0.26 20.15
CA VAL A 19 19.52 -0.53 21.11
C VAL A 19 18.51 0.62 21.02
N GLY A 20 17.23 0.28 20.89
CA GLY A 20 16.15 1.28 20.83
C GLY A 20 15.92 1.88 19.42
N GLU A 21 16.66 1.45 18.40
CA GLU A 21 16.44 1.87 17.02
C GLU A 21 16.01 0.67 16.16
N ILE A 22 14.88 0.84 15.46
CA ILE A 22 14.42 -0.12 14.46
C ILE A 22 14.60 0.52 13.10
N ARG A 23 15.29 -0.15 12.19
CA ARG A 23 15.39 0.22 10.77
C ARG A 23 14.54 -0.73 9.97
N THR A 24 13.63 -0.20 9.17
CA THR A 24 12.64 -1.02 8.49
C THR A 24 12.19 -0.41 7.17
N GLY A 25 11.87 -1.30 6.24
CA GLY A 25 11.17 -0.95 5.01
C GLY A 25 9.64 -1.07 5.16
N PRO A 26 8.92 -0.97 4.04
CA PRO A 26 7.45 -1.03 3.99
C PRO A 26 6.86 -2.26 4.68
N ALA A 27 7.36 -3.46 4.37
CA ALA A 27 6.82 -4.69 4.93
C ALA A 27 7.07 -4.79 6.45
N GLY A 28 8.25 -4.39 6.91
CA GLY A 28 8.58 -4.41 8.32
C GLY A 28 7.80 -3.36 9.12
N LEU A 29 7.66 -2.12 8.62
CA LEU A 29 6.85 -1.11 9.29
C LEU A 29 5.39 -1.53 9.40
N LEU A 30 4.83 -2.09 8.31
CA LEU A 30 3.46 -2.58 8.31
C LEU A 30 3.25 -3.65 9.40
N ARG A 31 4.17 -4.63 9.52
CA ARG A 31 4.12 -5.65 10.58
C ARG A 31 4.20 -5.06 11.99
N VAL A 32 5.04 -4.06 12.20
CA VAL A 32 5.14 -3.36 13.50
C VAL A 32 3.82 -2.70 13.84
N LEU A 33 3.24 -1.93 12.92
CA LEU A 33 1.96 -1.25 13.13
C LEU A 33 0.82 -2.24 13.38
N GLU A 34 0.70 -3.29 12.55
CA GLU A 34 -0.30 -4.34 12.74
C GLU A 34 -0.18 -5.00 14.11
N SER A 35 1.04 -5.35 14.52
CA SER A 35 1.27 -5.97 15.83
C SER A 35 0.86 -5.05 16.98
N ARG A 36 1.15 -3.75 16.88
CA ARG A 36 0.83 -2.76 17.93
C ARG A 36 -0.67 -2.46 17.99
N LEU A 37 -1.34 -2.49 16.84
CA LEU A 37 -2.78 -2.28 16.72
C LEU A 37 -3.61 -3.55 16.97
N GLY A 38 -2.96 -4.69 17.25
CA GLY A 38 -3.65 -5.96 17.45
C GLY A 38 -4.27 -6.54 16.20
N LEU A 39 -3.84 -6.09 15.02
CA LEU A 39 -4.31 -6.61 13.75
C LEU A 39 -3.60 -7.93 13.41
N SER A 40 -4.35 -8.86 12.85
CA SER A 40 -3.77 -10.07 12.27
C SER A 40 -3.01 -9.70 10.99
N ALA A 41 -1.76 -10.15 10.90
CA ALA A 41 -0.93 -10.02 9.70
C ALA A 41 -0.81 -11.39 9.03
N PRO A 42 -1.83 -11.85 8.27
CA PRO A 42 -1.74 -13.13 7.59
C PRO A 42 -0.64 -13.06 6.53
N GLU A 43 0.24 -14.04 6.54
CA GLU A 43 1.18 -14.21 5.45
C GLU A 43 0.43 -14.79 4.25
N SER A 44 0.08 -13.94 3.29
CA SER A 44 -0.50 -14.39 2.04
C SER A 44 0.59 -14.53 0.97
N HIS A 45 0.66 -15.69 0.38
CA HIS A 45 1.58 -15.90 -0.74
C HIS A 45 0.99 -15.23 -2.00
N PRO A 46 1.80 -14.48 -2.80
CA PRO A 46 1.30 -13.82 -4.01
C PRO A 46 0.57 -14.75 -4.98
N ALA A 47 1.02 -16.02 -5.10
CA ALA A 47 0.38 -17.00 -5.96
C ALA A 47 -1.04 -17.39 -5.48
N GLU A 48 -1.27 -17.46 -4.17
CA GLU A 48 -2.60 -17.76 -3.60
C GLU A 48 -3.59 -16.63 -3.91
N ARG A 49 -3.13 -15.37 -3.82
CA ARG A 49 -3.95 -14.22 -4.18
C ARG A 49 -4.31 -14.21 -5.66
N ILE A 50 -3.35 -14.51 -6.54
CA ILE A 50 -3.57 -14.56 -7.99
C ILE A 50 -4.56 -15.70 -8.31
N ASP A 51 -4.41 -16.87 -7.68
CA ASP A 51 -5.31 -18.01 -7.87
C ASP A 51 -6.74 -17.69 -7.43
N ALA A 52 -6.92 -17.15 -6.23
CA ALA A 52 -8.22 -16.73 -5.74
C ALA A 52 -8.88 -15.68 -6.66
N TRP A 53 -8.12 -14.71 -7.14
CA TRP A 53 -8.61 -13.71 -8.08
C TRP A 53 -8.97 -14.29 -9.44
N MET A 54 -8.15 -15.21 -9.94
CA MET A 54 -8.40 -15.94 -11.18
C MET A 54 -9.71 -16.73 -11.12
N GLN A 55 -9.98 -17.42 -10.01
CA GLN A 55 -11.24 -18.15 -9.81
C GLN A 55 -12.45 -17.22 -9.78
N ARG A 56 -12.35 -16.02 -9.15
CA ARG A 56 -13.40 -15.00 -9.22
C ARG A 56 -13.65 -14.52 -10.66
N MET A 57 -12.58 -14.29 -11.42
CA MET A 57 -12.69 -13.91 -12.83
C MET A 57 -13.33 -15.00 -13.68
N GLU A 58 -13.00 -16.28 -13.43
CA GLU A 58 -13.62 -17.42 -14.10
C GLU A 58 -15.13 -17.48 -13.87
N ALA A 59 -15.57 -17.22 -12.64
CA ALA A 59 -17.00 -17.26 -12.26
C ALA A 59 -17.87 -16.23 -12.97
N ILE A 60 -17.29 -15.12 -13.45
CA ILE A 60 -18.03 -14.07 -14.15
C ILE A 60 -17.66 -13.95 -15.62
N THR A 61 -16.70 -14.75 -16.11
CA THR A 61 -16.14 -14.56 -17.47
C THR A 61 -17.22 -14.69 -18.55
N GLY A 62 -17.17 -13.79 -19.52
CA GLY A 62 -18.06 -13.77 -20.68
C GLY A 62 -17.48 -12.87 -21.77
N PRO A 63 -17.92 -13.05 -23.04
CA PRO A 63 -17.37 -12.33 -24.19
C PRO A 63 -17.54 -10.81 -24.11
N GLU A 64 -18.47 -10.32 -23.29
CA GLU A 64 -18.74 -8.90 -23.06
C GLU A 64 -17.72 -8.25 -22.12
N LEU A 65 -16.90 -9.03 -21.40
CA LEU A 65 -15.96 -8.49 -20.45
C LEU A 65 -14.66 -8.04 -21.12
N TRP A 66 -14.20 -6.88 -20.75
CA TRP A 66 -13.02 -6.23 -21.33
C TRP A 66 -11.73 -7.07 -21.25
N PHE A 67 -11.63 -7.99 -20.32
CA PHE A 67 -10.48 -8.88 -20.14
C PHE A 67 -10.64 -10.24 -20.82
N HIS A 68 -11.81 -10.57 -21.38
CA HIS A 68 -12.16 -11.91 -21.85
C HIS A 68 -11.12 -12.53 -22.79
N ASN A 69 -10.71 -11.81 -23.81
CA ASN A 69 -9.76 -12.31 -24.81
C ASN A 69 -8.38 -12.59 -24.19
N SER A 70 -7.89 -11.70 -23.33
CA SER A 70 -6.62 -11.87 -22.65
C SER A 70 -6.70 -13.03 -21.65
N PHE A 71 -7.81 -13.16 -20.93
CA PHE A 71 -8.03 -14.22 -19.96
C PHE A 71 -8.15 -15.58 -20.61
N THR A 72 -8.75 -15.66 -21.80
CA THR A 72 -8.80 -16.90 -22.59
C THR A 72 -7.42 -17.32 -23.09
N ALA A 73 -6.58 -16.36 -23.46
CA ALA A 73 -5.22 -16.62 -23.92
C ALA A 73 -4.25 -16.99 -22.79
N ASP A 74 -4.28 -16.25 -21.68
CA ASP A 74 -3.44 -16.48 -20.50
C ASP A 74 -4.17 -16.03 -19.23
N ARG A 75 -4.75 -16.99 -18.53
CA ARG A 75 -5.55 -16.75 -17.32
C ARG A 75 -4.72 -16.17 -16.19
N TRP A 76 -3.55 -16.76 -15.96
CA TRP A 76 -2.70 -16.40 -14.82
C TRP A 76 -2.16 -14.98 -14.94
N SER A 77 -1.53 -14.65 -16.06
CA SER A 77 -0.97 -13.32 -16.26
C SER A 77 -2.05 -12.23 -16.32
N THR A 78 -3.21 -12.57 -16.87
CA THR A 78 -4.35 -11.64 -16.88
C THR A 78 -4.88 -11.41 -15.46
N ALA A 79 -5.07 -12.48 -14.69
CA ALA A 79 -5.51 -12.36 -13.29
C ALA A 79 -4.51 -11.56 -12.45
N ALA A 80 -3.22 -11.82 -12.57
CA ALA A 80 -2.16 -11.06 -11.90
C ALA A 80 -2.20 -9.57 -12.28
N THR A 81 -2.46 -9.26 -13.54
CA THR A 81 -2.54 -7.87 -14.03
C THR A 81 -3.78 -7.16 -13.48
N VAL A 82 -4.94 -7.81 -13.49
CA VAL A 82 -6.20 -7.24 -12.99
C VAL A 82 -6.15 -7.07 -11.47
N LEU A 83 -5.59 -8.06 -10.75
CA LEU A 83 -5.38 -7.97 -9.30
C LEU A 83 -4.45 -6.80 -8.93
N ARG A 84 -3.36 -6.58 -9.68
CA ARG A 84 -2.48 -5.43 -9.47
C ARG A 84 -3.22 -4.10 -9.67
N GLN A 85 -4.07 -4.00 -10.71
CA GLN A 85 -4.89 -2.80 -10.93
C GLN A 85 -5.87 -2.56 -9.76
N ARG A 86 -6.46 -3.63 -9.22
CA ARG A 86 -7.28 -3.56 -8.01
C ARG A 86 -6.47 -3.04 -6.82
N ASP A 87 -5.29 -3.60 -6.59
CA ASP A 87 -4.43 -3.21 -5.47
C ASP A 87 -3.99 -1.73 -5.57
N GLU A 88 -3.70 -1.23 -6.77
CA GLU A 88 -3.41 0.20 -6.98
C GLU A 88 -4.63 1.09 -6.67
N LEU A 89 -5.84 0.67 -7.02
CA LEU A 89 -7.06 1.39 -6.66
C LEU A 89 -7.29 1.40 -5.14
N VAL A 90 -7.08 0.27 -4.46
CA VAL A 90 -7.18 0.19 -2.99
C VAL A 90 -6.16 1.10 -2.31
N LYS A 91 -4.92 1.13 -2.79
CA LYS A 91 -3.90 2.07 -2.32
C LYS A 91 -4.34 3.53 -2.50
N ALA A 92 -4.99 3.84 -3.61
CA ALA A 92 -5.55 5.18 -3.86
C ALA A 92 -6.77 5.51 -2.98
N GLY A 93 -7.23 4.55 -2.16
CA GLY A 93 -8.37 4.71 -1.25
C GLY A 93 -9.71 4.27 -1.85
N TRP A 94 -9.70 3.52 -2.94
CA TRP A 94 -10.93 2.92 -3.45
C TRP A 94 -11.45 1.88 -2.46
N THR A 95 -12.73 2.04 -2.13
CA THR A 95 -13.53 1.05 -1.42
C THR A 95 -14.59 0.55 -2.38
N ALA A 96 -14.82 -0.77 -2.41
CA ALA A 96 -15.86 -1.34 -3.27
C ALA A 96 -17.20 -0.65 -3.03
N GLY A 97 -17.82 -0.22 -4.10
CA GLY A 97 -19.08 0.49 -4.11
C GLY A 97 -19.19 1.34 -5.38
N LEU A 98 -20.22 1.08 -6.18
CA LEU A 98 -20.39 1.74 -7.48
C LEU A 98 -20.65 3.23 -7.30
N ALA A 99 -19.74 4.07 -7.78
CA ALA A 99 -20.08 5.45 -8.11
C ALA A 99 -21.08 5.46 -9.28
N PRO A 100 -22.09 6.35 -9.28
CA PRO A 100 -23.17 6.37 -10.29
C PRO A 100 -22.70 6.42 -11.74
N ASN A 101 -21.46 6.82 -12.00
CA ASN A 101 -20.86 6.96 -13.34
C ASN A 101 -19.58 6.13 -13.49
N ALA A 102 -19.48 4.99 -12.78
CA ALA A 102 -18.30 4.13 -12.86
C ALA A 102 -18.08 3.62 -14.30
N SER A 103 -16.81 3.58 -14.72
CA SER A 103 -16.45 2.94 -15.98
C SER A 103 -16.79 1.44 -15.96
N VAL A 104 -17.00 0.83 -17.13
CA VAL A 104 -17.25 -0.61 -17.24
C VAL A 104 -16.16 -1.44 -16.53
N ARG A 105 -14.91 -0.99 -16.59
CA ARG A 105 -13.79 -1.66 -15.89
C ARG A 105 -13.94 -1.59 -14.38
N LEU A 106 -14.27 -0.42 -13.86
CA LEU A 106 -14.46 -0.26 -12.42
C LEU A 106 -15.68 -1.04 -11.92
N ALA A 107 -16.78 -1.03 -12.67
CA ALA A 107 -17.96 -1.83 -12.36
C ALA A 107 -17.66 -3.35 -12.35
N THR A 108 -16.76 -3.79 -13.25
CA THR A 108 -16.32 -5.18 -13.25
C THR A 108 -15.47 -5.51 -12.02
N LEU A 109 -14.56 -4.61 -11.61
CA LEU A 109 -13.76 -4.77 -10.41
C LEU A 109 -14.63 -4.80 -9.15
N ASP A 110 -15.61 -3.91 -9.04
CA ASP A 110 -16.61 -3.92 -7.96
C ASP A 110 -17.33 -5.27 -7.85
N LYS A 111 -17.75 -5.82 -9.00
CA LYS A 111 -18.41 -7.12 -9.03
C LYS A 111 -17.49 -8.25 -8.56
N LEU A 112 -16.21 -8.23 -8.94
CA LEU A 112 -15.21 -9.20 -8.49
C LEU A 112 -14.92 -9.04 -6.99
N GLU A 113 -14.84 -7.81 -6.48
CA GLU A 113 -14.57 -7.52 -5.08
C GLU A 113 -15.74 -7.94 -4.19
N ALA A 114 -16.99 -7.76 -4.64
CA ALA A 114 -18.17 -8.16 -3.92
C ALA A 114 -18.34 -9.69 -3.75
N MET A 115 -17.54 -10.48 -4.46
CA MET A 115 -17.58 -11.94 -4.35
C MET A 115 -16.91 -12.37 -3.04
N GLN A 116 -17.65 -13.15 -2.25
CA GLN A 116 -17.15 -13.68 -0.98
C GLN A 116 -16.31 -14.95 -1.15
N ALA A 117 -16.48 -15.66 -2.27
CA ALA A 117 -15.76 -16.90 -2.53
C ALA A 117 -15.18 -16.91 -3.96
N PRO A 118 -13.93 -17.38 -4.11
CA PRO A 118 -13.00 -17.69 -3.02
C PRO A 118 -12.61 -16.43 -2.23
N GLU A 119 -12.26 -16.61 -0.95
CA GLU A 119 -11.72 -15.53 -0.13
C GLU A 119 -10.41 -15.02 -0.75
N LEU A 120 -10.29 -13.71 -0.90
CA LEU A 120 -9.06 -13.09 -1.38
C LEU A 120 -8.15 -12.80 -0.18
N PRO A 121 -7.01 -13.48 -0.04
CA PRO A 121 -6.08 -13.16 1.04
C PRO A 121 -5.62 -11.70 0.96
N PRO A 122 -5.50 -10.97 2.08
CA PRO A 122 -5.16 -9.57 2.07
C PRO A 122 -3.75 -9.33 1.54
N GLY A 123 -3.61 -8.39 0.58
CA GLY A 123 -2.34 -7.91 0.09
C GLY A 123 -1.84 -6.70 0.88
N THR A 124 -0.70 -6.16 0.47
CA THR A 124 -0.12 -4.97 1.12
C THR A 124 -1.09 -3.78 1.12
N ALA A 125 -1.85 -3.58 0.02
CA ALA A 125 -2.83 -2.51 -0.09
C ALA A 125 -3.97 -2.65 0.93
N ASP A 126 -4.50 -3.87 1.08
CA ASP A 126 -5.57 -4.18 2.04
C ASP A 126 -5.10 -3.98 3.48
N ARG A 127 -3.90 -4.43 3.78
CA ARG A 127 -3.27 -4.31 5.10
C ARG A 127 -3.00 -2.85 5.47
N LEU A 128 -2.48 -2.04 4.52
CA LEU A 128 -2.32 -0.59 4.72
C LEU A 128 -3.66 0.09 5.00
N GLN A 129 -4.70 -0.29 4.27
CA GLN A 129 -6.04 0.24 4.47
C GLN A 129 -6.62 -0.14 5.85
N ALA A 130 -6.40 -1.38 6.29
CA ALA A 130 -6.81 -1.85 7.61
C ALA A 130 -6.08 -1.09 8.73
N VAL A 131 -4.76 -0.91 8.63
CA VAL A 131 -3.98 -0.09 9.58
C VAL A 131 -4.48 1.34 9.61
N ALA A 132 -4.71 1.95 8.44
CA ALA A 132 -5.21 3.31 8.34
C ALA A 132 -6.62 3.48 8.95
N ALA A 133 -7.48 2.48 8.82
CA ALA A 133 -8.82 2.46 9.42
C ALA A 133 -8.74 2.38 10.94
N GLU A 134 -7.89 1.50 11.47
CA GLU A 134 -7.72 1.33 12.92
C GLU A 134 -7.09 2.57 13.58
N LEU A 135 -6.09 3.18 12.94
CA LEU A 135 -5.53 4.46 13.42
C LEU A 135 -6.57 5.56 13.49
N ARG A 136 -7.48 5.63 12.52
CA ARG A 136 -8.57 6.60 12.53
C ARG A 136 -9.54 6.33 13.67
N ALA A 137 -9.95 5.09 13.86
CA ALA A 137 -10.84 4.71 14.97
C ALA A 137 -10.21 5.07 16.32
N LEU A 138 -8.92 4.78 16.52
CA LEU A 138 -8.20 5.15 17.73
C LEU A 138 -8.17 6.67 17.96
N THR A 139 -7.97 7.48 16.93
CA THR A 139 -7.92 8.93 17.06
C THR A 139 -9.28 9.57 17.26
N GLU A 140 -10.37 8.94 16.77
CA GLU A 140 -11.75 9.38 17.00
C GLU A 140 -12.27 9.02 18.39
N GLU A 141 -11.93 7.84 18.91
CA GLU A 141 -12.39 7.35 20.22
C GLU A 141 -11.64 8.02 21.38
N VAL A 142 -10.38 8.35 21.18
CA VAL A 142 -9.53 8.88 22.24
C VAL A 142 -8.85 10.17 21.78
N PRO A 143 -9.40 11.33 22.10
CA PRO A 143 -8.86 12.63 21.69
C PRO A 143 -7.54 12.99 22.39
N GLU A 144 -7.03 12.16 23.29
CA GLU A 144 -5.74 12.38 23.93
C GLU A 144 -4.61 11.84 23.07
N THR A 145 -3.79 12.72 22.52
CA THR A 145 -2.63 12.43 21.65
C THR A 145 -1.63 11.43 22.24
N ASP A 146 -1.62 11.25 23.56
CA ASP A 146 -0.66 10.36 24.26
C ASP A 146 -1.06 8.88 24.25
N ILE A 147 -2.34 8.53 24.03
CA ILE A 147 -2.81 7.14 24.15
C ILE A 147 -2.41 6.35 22.92
N ALA A 148 -2.60 6.90 21.73
CA ALA A 148 -2.20 6.24 20.50
C ALA A 148 -0.67 6.03 20.45
N ARG A 149 0.11 7.00 20.94
CA ARG A 149 1.56 6.85 21.11
C ARG A 149 1.92 5.72 22.06
N ARG A 150 1.19 5.56 23.17
CA ARG A 150 1.40 4.45 24.11
C ARG A 150 1.03 3.10 23.51
N VAL A 151 -0.03 3.05 22.69
CA VAL A 151 -0.44 1.83 21.96
C VAL A 151 0.61 1.44 20.94
N LEU A 152 1.08 2.41 20.14
CA LEU A 152 2.07 2.14 19.11
C LEU A 152 3.47 1.87 19.66
N ASP A 153 3.78 2.41 20.86
CA ASP A 153 5.12 2.30 21.50
C ASP A 153 6.24 2.71 20.52
N ILE A 154 5.98 3.77 19.77
CA ILE A 154 6.91 4.39 18.83
C ILE A 154 6.95 5.88 19.17
N GLU A 155 8.14 6.42 19.44
CA GLU A 155 8.29 7.85 19.76
C GLU A 155 8.41 8.71 18.51
N GLN A 156 9.16 8.22 17.53
CA GLN A 156 9.40 8.95 16.28
C GLN A 156 9.68 8.01 15.11
N ILE A 157 9.37 8.47 13.92
CA ILE A 157 9.76 7.85 12.65
C ILE A 157 10.62 8.84 11.87
N ASN A 158 11.84 8.41 11.52
CA ASN A 158 12.73 9.17 10.65
C ASN A 158 12.62 8.64 9.23
N LEU A 159 12.13 9.43 8.30
CA LEU A 159 12.09 9.10 6.89
C LEU A 159 13.46 9.38 6.28
N ILE A 160 14.09 8.35 5.75
CA ILE A 160 15.41 8.44 5.12
C ILE A 160 15.29 8.92 3.67
N ASP A 161 14.27 8.40 2.97
CA ASP A 161 13.96 8.79 1.60
C ASP A 161 13.35 10.20 1.56
N ASP A 162 13.46 10.86 0.40
CA ASP A 162 12.79 12.13 0.18
C ASP A 162 11.27 11.95 0.24
N TRP A 163 10.59 12.86 0.94
CA TRP A 163 9.14 12.83 1.08
C TRP A 163 8.42 12.76 -0.27
N ASP A 164 8.87 13.56 -1.25
CA ASP A 164 8.24 13.62 -2.56
C ASP A 164 8.42 12.33 -3.38
N SER A 165 9.41 11.49 -3.03
CA SER A 165 9.63 10.19 -3.63
C SER A 165 8.89 9.05 -2.95
N THR A 166 8.29 9.31 -1.80
CA THR A 166 7.53 8.32 -1.02
C THR A 166 6.20 8.01 -1.71
N ASP A 167 5.84 6.72 -1.80
CA ASP A 167 4.55 6.27 -2.34
C ASP A 167 3.38 7.00 -1.64
N PRO A 168 2.40 7.55 -2.37
CA PRO A 168 1.29 8.33 -1.80
C PRO A 168 0.48 7.60 -0.71
N ALA A 169 0.38 6.26 -0.79
CA ALA A 169 -0.30 5.48 0.25
C ALA A 169 0.46 5.54 1.59
N TRP A 170 1.79 5.51 1.54
CA TRP A 170 2.65 5.67 2.71
C TRP A 170 2.65 7.11 3.23
N GLN A 171 2.69 8.11 2.34
CA GLN A 171 2.55 9.51 2.76
C GLN A 171 1.26 9.71 3.56
N LYS A 172 0.14 9.21 3.03
CA LYS A 172 -1.16 9.27 3.71
C LYS A 172 -1.17 8.57 5.06
N LEU A 173 -0.49 7.42 5.17
CA LEU A 173 -0.35 6.70 6.44
C LEU A 173 0.46 7.52 7.44
N PHE A 174 1.59 8.11 7.03
CA PHE A 174 2.40 8.97 7.91
C PHE A 174 1.63 10.21 8.37
N GLU A 175 0.84 10.83 7.49
CA GLU A 175 -0.06 11.94 7.85
C GLU A 175 -1.14 11.55 8.87
N GLN A 176 -1.59 10.29 8.85
CA GLN A 176 -2.52 9.76 9.84
C GLN A 176 -1.84 9.38 11.17
N LEU A 177 -0.56 9.12 11.17
CA LEU A 177 0.22 8.87 12.38
C LEU A 177 0.55 10.16 13.15
N GLU A 178 0.70 11.30 12.49
CA GLU A 178 1.02 12.59 13.15
C GLU A 178 0.00 13.00 14.23
N PRO A 179 -1.33 12.91 13.99
CA PRO A 179 -2.34 13.23 15.01
C PRO A 179 -2.28 12.34 16.26
N THR A 180 -1.64 11.17 16.19
CA THR A 180 -1.44 10.29 17.35
C THR A 180 -0.36 10.77 18.31
N GLY A 181 0.28 11.92 18.04
CA GLY A 181 1.41 12.44 18.79
C GLY A 181 2.77 11.85 18.38
N LEU A 182 2.79 11.05 17.30
CA LEU A 182 4.01 10.49 16.75
C LEU A 182 4.79 11.56 15.96
N ALA A 183 6.06 11.75 16.25
CA ALA A 183 6.90 12.67 15.49
C ALA A 183 7.34 12.03 14.17
N ILE A 184 6.96 12.61 13.03
CA ILE A 184 7.42 12.20 11.71
C ILE A 184 8.50 13.18 11.23
N ASN A 185 9.74 12.75 11.22
CA ASN A 185 10.87 13.54 10.73
C ASN A 185 11.04 13.29 9.23
N ARG A 186 10.54 14.22 8.42
CA ARG A 186 10.62 14.17 6.96
C ARG A 186 11.99 14.64 6.48
N ASN A 187 12.64 13.86 5.63
CA ASN A 187 13.85 14.29 4.95
C ASN A 187 13.43 15.23 3.79
N THR A 188 13.51 16.52 4.02
CA THR A 188 13.28 17.56 3.01
C THR A 188 14.64 18.03 2.47
N LYS A 189 15.40 17.19 1.80
CA LYS A 189 16.50 17.67 0.99
C LYS A 189 15.91 18.35 -0.25
N HIS A 190 15.68 19.64 -0.15
CA HIS A 190 15.57 20.47 -1.33
C HIS A 190 16.80 20.18 -2.20
N ILE A 191 16.60 19.52 -3.32
CA ILE A 191 17.58 19.50 -4.40
C ILE A 191 17.56 20.90 -5.03
N SER A 192 18.07 21.89 -4.31
CA SER A 192 18.45 23.18 -4.87
C SER A 192 19.71 22.94 -5.68
N GLY A 193 19.57 22.66 -6.99
CA GLY A 193 20.72 22.62 -7.87
C GLY A 193 20.72 21.57 -8.96
N ILE A 194 19.58 21.18 -9.52
CA ILE A 194 19.59 20.65 -10.88
C ILE A 194 19.32 21.86 -11.80
N PRO A 195 20.33 22.37 -12.52
CA PRO A 195 20.04 23.31 -13.59
C PRO A 195 19.10 22.57 -14.56
N SER A 196 17.98 23.19 -14.89
CA SER A 196 17.09 22.74 -15.95
C SER A 196 17.89 22.83 -17.27
N THR A 197 18.64 21.80 -17.57
CA THR A 197 19.10 21.59 -18.94
C THR A 197 17.89 21.20 -19.73
N SER A 198 17.28 22.20 -20.37
CA SER A 198 16.36 22.00 -21.46
C SER A 198 17.07 21.10 -22.48
N ILE A 199 16.64 19.86 -22.57
CA ILE A 199 17.02 18.99 -23.67
C ILE A 199 16.22 19.52 -24.87
N ASP A 200 16.90 20.32 -25.70
CA ASP A 200 16.42 20.72 -27.01
C ASP A 200 16.23 19.49 -27.89
N TYR A 201 14.98 19.06 -28.05
CA TYR A 201 14.59 18.06 -29.05
C TYR A 201 14.54 18.68 -30.47
N HIS A 202 15.60 19.36 -30.87
CA HIS A 202 15.84 19.67 -32.26
C HIS A 202 17.11 18.95 -32.67
N LEU A 203 16.92 17.81 -33.32
CA LEU A 203 17.79 17.19 -34.33
C LEU A 203 17.50 15.69 -34.41
N LEU A 204 16.49 15.33 -35.17
CA LEU A 204 16.46 14.12 -35.99
C LEU A 204 15.38 14.33 -37.07
N ASN A 205 15.80 15.00 -38.15
CA ASN A 205 15.25 14.79 -39.48
C ASN A 205 15.97 13.60 -40.09
#